data_1954b417728d46f3536809d397b446f6
#
_entry.id   1954b417728d46f3536809d397b446f6
#
_cell.length_a   1.000
_cell.length_b   1.000
_cell.length_c   1.000
_cell.angle_alpha   90.00
_cell.angle_beta   90.00
_cell.angle_gamma   90.00
#
_symmetry.space_group_name_H-M   'P 1'
#
loop_
_entity.id
_entity.type
_entity.pdbx_description
1 polymer ?
#
loop_
_entity_poly.entity_id
_entity_poly.type
_entity_poly.pdbx_seq_one_letter_code
_entity_poly.pdbx_strand_id
1 'polypeptide(L)'
;MPLPAWRRPGVAIGLVGSVLVGIGACSKGFSFNPDGWGVGPIAALAQAVDRNTGNLLVLLGCLALSVGWLAIMPRPGAQLPGWLWLVWSAPVLLVPPVMSGDPFLYADLGWIMANGGNPYVNVLGSFGGPFEPFVDSFWAGHGVAYPPLALEVNWLAALLGGMHPYWGVVAQRVPAVFGVALI
;
A
#
# COMPACT_ATOMS: atom_id res chain seq x y z
N MET A 1 6.69 -22.80 -14.82
CA MET A 1 8.08 -23.27 -15.02
C MET A 1 8.83 -23.17 -13.71
N PRO A 2 9.53 -24.21 -13.22
CA PRO A 2 10.28 -24.14 -11.96
C PRO A 2 11.50 -23.22 -12.09
N LEU A 3 11.79 -22.45 -11.04
CA LEU A 3 13.00 -21.64 -11.00
C LEU A 3 14.26 -22.51 -10.91
N PRO A 4 15.34 -22.15 -11.62
CA PRO A 4 16.64 -22.77 -11.45
C PRO A 4 17.09 -22.70 -9.98
N ALA A 5 17.78 -23.71 -9.48
CA ALA A 5 18.20 -23.82 -8.07
C ALA A 5 18.95 -22.58 -7.59
N TRP A 6 19.78 -21.96 -8.42
CA TRP A 6 20.59 -20.78 -8.07
C TRP A 6 19.77 -19.49 -7.86
N ARG A 7 18.50 -19.43 -8.33
CA ARG A 7 17.58 -18.28 -8.11
C ARG A 7 16.76 -18.40 -6.83
N ARG A 8 16.64 -19.59 -6.26
CA ARG A 8 15.82 -19.84 -5.06
C ARG A 8 16.22 -18.99 -3.85
N PRO A 9 17.51 -18.79 -3.53
CA PRO A 9 17.92 -17.90 -2.46
C PRO A 9 17.43 -16.45 -2.65
N GLY A 10 17.49 -15.92 -3.88
CA GLY A 10 17.01 -14.58 -4.18
C GLY A 10 15.51 -14.41 -3.93
N VAL A 11 14.70 -15.44 -4.26
CA VAL A 11 13.25 -15.43 -3.95
C VAL A 11 13.01 -15.39 -2.44
N ALA A 12 13.75 -16.21 -1.68
CA ALA A 12 13.62 -16.24 -0.22
C ALA A 12 14.05 -14.91 0.42
N ILE A 13 15.16 -14.33 -0.03
CA ILE A 13 15.63 -13.01 0.44
C ILE A 13 14.59 -11.94 0.16
N GLY A 14 14.03 -11.90 -1.04
CA GLY A 14 12.99 -10.93 -1.39
C GLY A 14 11.70 -11.12 -0.57
N LEU A 15 11.28 -12.36 -0.30
CA LEU A 15 10.14 -12.62 0.59
C LEU A 15 10.41 -12.13 2.02
N VAL A 16 11.60 -12.42 2.56
CA VAL A 16 12.01 -11.90 3.88
C VAL A 16 11.96 -10.36 3.86
N GLY A 17 12.46 -9.75 2.78
CA GLY A 17 12.39 -8.30 2.59
C GLY A 17 10.96 -7.77 2.66
N SER A 18 10.02 -8.40 1.93
CA SER A 18 8.61 -8.00 1.95
C SER A 18 7.97 -8.16 3.33
N VAL A 19 8.29 -9.22 4.05
CA VAL A 19 7.80 -9.43 5.43
C VAL A 19 8.33 -8.35 6.36
N LEU A 20 9.62 -8.00 6.28
CA LEU A 20 10.21 -6.93 7.08
C LEU A 20 9.56 -5.58 6.79
N VAL A 21 9.34 -5.25 5.52
CA VAL A 21 8.60 -4.04 5.12
C VAL A 21 7.18 -4.06 5.69
N GLY A 22 6.47 -5.20 5.59
CA GLY A 22 5.12 -5.35 6.12
C GLY A 22 5.03 -5.14 7.62
N ILE A 23 5.94 -5.74 8.39
CA ILE A 23 5.99 -5.55 9.85
C ILE A 23 6.34 -4.09 10.19
N GLY A 24 7.34 -3.52 9.53
CA GLY A 24 7.76 -2.14 9.74
C GLY A 24 6.67 -1.13 9.41
N ALA A 25 5.87 -1.40 8.37
CA ALA A 25 4.72 -0.58 7.99
C ALA A 25 3.65 -0.48 9.08
N CYS A 26 3.52 -1.51 9.91
CA CYS A 26 2.57 -1.53 11.02
C CYS A 26 3.04 -0.70 12.23
N SER A 27 4.28 -0.19 12.24
CA SER A 27 4.84 0.48 13.43
C SER A 27 4.13 1.78 13.78
N LYS A 28 4.06 2.07 15.09
CA LYS A 28 3.65 3.38 15.60
C LYS A 28 4.55 4.48 15.08
N GLY A 29 3.95 5.46 14.45
CA GLY A 29 4.68 6.65 14.04
C GLY A 29 5.51 6.49 12.78
N PHE A 30 5.31 5.45 11.98
CA PHE A 30 5.58 5.56 10.57
C PHE A 30 4.71 6.71 10.04
N SER A 31 5.29 7.62 9.24
CA SER A 31 4.69 8.93 8.90
C SER A 31 3.27 8.85 8.36
N PHE A 32 2.86 7.71 7.84
CA PHE A 32 1.57 7.45 7.23
C PHE A 32 0.71 6.45 8.02
N ASN A 33 1.11 6.10 9.25
CA ASN A 33 0.34 5.20 10.10
C ASN A 33 -0.17 5.97 11.32
N PRO A 34 -1.42 6.44 11.30
CA PRO A 34 -2.04 7.10 12.45
C PRO A 34 -2.04 6.18 13.68
N ASP A 35 -1.94 6.76 14.85
CA ASP A 35 -1.97 6.01 16.10
C ASP A 35 -3.22 5.13 16.20
N GLY A 36 -3.00 3.84 16.41
CA GLY A 36 -4.07 2.86 16.52
C GLY A 36 -4.75 2.44 15.21
N TRP A 37 -4.21 2.88 14.05
CA TRP A 37 -4.75 2.51 12.76
C TRP A 37 -4.39 1.06 12.41
N GLY A 38 -5.41 0.24 12.21
CA GLY A 38 -5.26 -1.17 11.89
C GLY A 38 -6.45 -1.99 12.40
N VAL A 39 -6.47 -3.26 12.00
CA VAL A 39 -7.49 -4.23 12.43
C VAL A 39 -6.82 -5.55 12.84
N GLY A 40 -7.36 -6.22 13.85
CA GLY A 40 -6.90 -7.53 14.29
C GLY A 40 -5.38 -7.60 14.54
N PRO A 41 -4.65 -8.55 13.91
CA PRO A 41 -3.21 -8.70 14.09
C PRO A 41 -2.39 -7.48 13.69
N ILE A 42 -2.87 -6.69 12.71
CA ILE A 42 -2.20 -5.47 12.26
C ILE A 42 -2.20 -4.42 13.39
N ALA A 43 -3.33 -4.26 14.08
CA ALA A 43 -3.42 -3.36 15.22
C ALA A 43 -2.50 -3.80 16.37
N ALA A 44 -2.37 -5.11 16.61
CA ALA A 44 -1.45 -5.65 17.61
C ALA A 44 0.02 -5.36 17.25
N LEU A 45 0.41 -5.53 15.98
CA LEU A 45 1.75 -5.15 15.50
C LEU A 45 2.00 -3.65 15.64
N ALA A 46 1.00 -2.82 15.34
CA ALA A 46 1.10 -1.36 15.49
C ALA A 46 1.37 -0.94 16.94
N GLN A 47 0.93 -1.72 17.92
CA GLN A 47 1.21 -1.47 19.33
C GLN A 47 2.58 -2.01 19.78
N ALA A 48 3.05 -3.09 19.17
CA ALA A 48 4.26 -3.80 19.56
C ALA A 48 5.54 -3.22 18.94
N VAL A 49 5.45 -2.62 17.75
CA VAL A 49 6.61 -2.13 16.99
C VAL A 49 6.73 -0.61 17.16
N ASP A 50 7.79 -0.16 17.81
CA ASP A 50 8.09 1.27 17.94
C ASP A 50 8.59 1.89 16.63
N ARG A 51 8.61 3.23 16.55
CA ARG A 51 9.00 3.99 15.36
C ARG A 51 10.40 3.60 14.83
N ASN A 52 11.38 3.53 15.72
CA ASN A 52 12.77 3.33 15.31
C ASN A 52 12.95 1.90 14.76
N THR A 53 12.39 0.92 15.47
CA THR A 53 12.35 -0.48 15.01
C THR A 53 11.63 -0.60 13.68
N GLY A 54 10.47 0.06 13.52
CA GLY A 54 9.72 0.06 12.27
C GLY A 54 10.51 0.63 11.11
N ASN A 55 11.15 1.78 11.28
CA ASN A 55 11.98 2.41 10.25
C ASN A 55 13.17 1.51 9.86
N LEU A 56 13.82 0.89 10.85
CA LEU A 56 14.91 -0.05 10.60
C LEU A 56 14.43 -1.28 9.81
N LEU A 57 13.29 -1.85 10.19
CA LEU A 57 12.70 -2.99 9.48
C LEU A 57 12.36 -2.65 8.02
N VAL A 58 11.78 -1.49 7.77
CA VAL A 58 11.50 -1.02 6.39
C VAL A 58 12.81 -0.86 5.61
N LEU A 59 13.82 -0.22 6.18
CA LEU A 59 15.12 -0.06 5.52
C LEU A 59 15.76 -1.41 5.18
N LEU A 60 15.86 -2.30 6.15
CA LEU A 60 16.42 -3.65 5.94
C LEU A 60 15.59 -4.45 4.95
N GLY A 61 14.27 -4.32 5.00
CA GLY A 61 13.35 -4.94 4.06
C GLY A 61 13.55 -4.47 2.63
N CYS A 62 13.70 -3.16 2.41
CA CYS A 62 14.00 -2.59 1.10
C CYS A 62 15.37 -3.05 0.57
N LEU A 63 16.38 -3.11 1.43
CA LEU A 63 17.69 -3.64 1.06
C LEU A 63 17.61 -5.13 0.67
N ALA A 64 16.91 -5.94 1.45
CA ALA A 64 16.70 -7.36 1.15
C ALA A 64 15.91 -7.55 -0.16
N LEU A 65 14.86 -6.76 -0.41
CA LEU A 65 14.14 -6.78 -1.69
C LEU A 65 15.06 -6.45 -2.86
N SER A 66 15.91 -5.44 -2.73
CA SER A 66 16.88 -5.05 -3.75
C SER A 66 17.89 -6.16 -4.02
N VAL A 67 18.45 -6.76 -2.98
CA VAL A 67 19.38 -7.90 -3.10
C VAL A 67 18.68 -9.11 -3.72
N GLY A 68 17.47 -9.43 -3.26
CA GLY A 68 16.64 -10.51 -3.82
C GLY A 68 16.37 -10.30 -5.31
N TRP A 69 15.99 -9.07 -5.70
CA TRP A 69 15.77 -8.72 -7.10
C TRP A 69 17.04 -8.89 -7.96
N LEU A 70 18.16 -8.35 -7.51
CA LEU A 70 19.45 -8.51 -8.22
C LEU A 70 19.85 -9.98 -8.37
N ALA A 71 19.60 -10.79 -7.34
CA ALA A 71 19.92 -12.23 -7.36
C ALA A 71 19.05 -13.03 -8.33
N ILE A 72 17.81 -12.59 -8.62
CA ILE A 72 16.91 -13.27 -9.54
C ILE A 72 16.84 -12.61 -10.91
N MET A 73 17.50 -11.46 -11.09
CA MET A 73 17.43 -10.69 -12.34
C MET A 73 17.61 -11.60 -13.55
N PRO A 74 16.68 -11.57 -14.52
CA PRO A 74 16.75 -12.45 -15.64
C PRO A 74 17.95 -12.11 -16.54
N ARG A 75 18.63 -13.14 -17.03
CA ARG A 75 19.54 -12.98 -18.17
C ARG A 75 18.71 -12.67 -19.42
N PRO A 76 19.31 -12.04 -20.44
CA PRO A 76 18.61 -11.79 -21.70
C PRO A 76 17.88 -13.04 -22.22
N GLY A 77 16.60 -12.92 -22.52
CA GLY A 77 15.76 -14.04 -22.98
C GLY A 77 15.19 -14.98 -21.91
N ALA A 78 15.53 -14.80 -20.62
CA ALA A 78 14.94 -15.57 -19.52
C ALA A 78 13.73 -14.85 -18.93
N GLN A 79 12.63 -15.58 -18.73
CA GLN A 79 11.42 -15.06 -18.08
C GLN A 79 11.39 -15.42 -16.59
N LEU A 80 10.86 -14.52 -15.76
CA LEU A 80 10.52 -14.81 -14.37
C LEU A 80 9.12 -15.43 -14.32
N PRO A 81 8.88 -16.40 -13.41
CA PRO A 81 7.55 -16.97 -13.26
C PRO A 81 6.58 -15.93 -12.71
N GLY A 82 5.37 -15.86 -13.29
CA GLY A 82 4.35 -14.87 -12.92
C GLY A 82 3.90 -14.94 -11.45
N TRP A 83 4.05 -16.10 -10.76
CA TRP A 83 3.72 -16.22 -9.34
C TRP A 83 4.66 -15.44 -8.40
N LEU A 84 5.83 -15.03 -8.88
CA LEU A 84 6.85 -14.37 -8.05
C LEU A 84 6.35 -13.04 -7.47
N TRP A 85 5.62 -12.27 -8.27
CA TRP A 85 5.04 -11.01 -7.81
C TRP A 85 4.00 -11.23 -6.71
N LEU A 86 3.21 -12.31 -6.77
CA LEU A 86 2.26 -12.67 -5.71
C LEU A 86 2.99 -12.97 -4.40
N VAL A 87 4.05 -13.76 -4.45
CA VAL A 87 4.83 -14.13 -3.26
C VAL A 87 5.44 -12.91 -2.58
N TRP A 88 5.98 -11.97 -3.38
CA TRP A 88 6.63 -10.79 -2.81
C TRP A 88 5.66 -9.68 -2.43
N SER A 89 4.51 -9.57 -3.08
CA SER A 89 3.51 -8.56 -2.73
C SER A 89 2.61 -8.99 -1.57
N ALA A 90 2.35 -10.28 -1.39
CA ALA A 90 1.41 -10.78 -0.39
C ALA A 90 1.61 -10.21 1.03
N PRO A 91 2.85 -10.15 1.59
CA PRO A 91 3.06 -9.59 2.91
C PRO A 91 2.70 -8.11 3.07
N VAL A 92 2.70 -7.34 1.96
CA VAL A 92 2.44 -5.90 1.99
C VAL A 92 1.04 -5.51 1.52
N LEU A 93 0.24 -6.46 1.05
CA LEU A 93 -1.10 -6.15 0.52
C LEU A 93 -2.08 -5.66 1.58
N LEU A 94 -1.99 -6.20 2.80
CA LEU A 94 -2.95 -5.93 3.88
C LEU A 94 -2.42 -4.99 4.97
N VAL A 95 -1.19 -4.52 4.88
CA VAL A 95 -0.60 -3.64 5.88
C VAL A 95 -0.82 -2.16 5.56
N PRO A 96 -0.57 -1.23 6.49
CA PRO A 96 -0.65 0.21 6.23
C PRO A 96 0.18 0.67 5.02
N PRO A 97 -0.15 1.81 4.39
CA PRO A 97 0.72 2.44 3.39
C PRO A 97 2.09 2.76 3.98
N VAL A 98 3.16 2.47 3.22
CA VAL A 98 4.56 2.60 3.71
C VAL A 98 5.26 3.83 3.13
N MET A 99 5.17 4.01 1.82
CA MET A 99 6.00 4.99 1.10
C MET A 99 5.27 6.29 0.79
N SER A 100 3.94 6.30 0.90
CA SER A 100 3.12 7.47 0.58
C SER A 100 1.81 7.44 1.37
N GLY A 101 1.32 8.63 1.76
CA GLY A 101 -0.02 8.86 2.30
C GLY A 101 -1.12 8.93 1.23
N ASP A 102 -0.79 8.88 -0.05
CA ASP A 102 -1.76 9.03 -1.14
C ASP A 102 -2.94 8.06 -1.10
N PRO A 103 -2.81 6.80 -0.61
CA PRO A 103 -3.97 5.92 -0.48
C PRO A 103 -5.09 6.48 0.41
N PHE A 104 -4.77 7.31 1.41
CA PHE A 104 -5.78 8.00 2.22
C PHE A 104 -6.51 9.06 1.39
N LEU A 105 -5.76 9.82 0.60
CA LEU A 105 -6.31 10.80 -0.34
C LEU A 105 -7.23 10.12 -1.36
N TYR A 106 -6.83 9.00 -1.94
CA TYR A 106 -7.65 8.27 -2.90
C TYR A 106 -8.94 7.76 -2.28
N ALA A 107 -8.89 7.29 -1.03
CA ALA A 107 -10.09 6.86 -0.31
C ALA A 107 -11.00 8.05 0.03
N ASP A 108 -10.46 9.21 0.37
CA ASP A 108 -11.22 10.45 0.62
C ASP A 108 -11.92 10.95 -0.65
N LEU A 109 -11.25 10.89 -1.81
CA LEU A 109 -11.88 11.17 -3.11
C LEU A 109 -13.07 10.25 -3.36
N GLY A 110 -12.92 8.97 -3.06
CA GLY A 110 -14.00 7.99 -3.15
C GLY A 110 -15.16 8.33 -2.21
N TRP A 111 -14.88 8.81 -1.00
CA TRP A 111 -15.90 9.26 -0.05
C TRP A 111 -16.64 10.48 -0.54
N ILE A 112 -15.95 11.50 -1.04
CA ILE A 112 -16.55 12.72 -1.61
C ILE A 112 -17.55 12.32 -2.70
N MET A 113 -17.16 11.46 -3.65
CA MET A 113 -18.02 11.01 -4.73
C MET A 113 -19.22 10.22 -4.24
N ALA A 114 -19.02 9.31 -3.28
CA ALA A 114 -20.10 8.48 -2.72
C ALA A 114 -21.20 9.30 -2.03
N ASN A 115 -20.85 10.48 -1.53
CA ASN A 115 -21.76 11.39 -0.85
C ASN A 115 -22.25 12.56 -1.74
N GLY A 116 -22.13 12.40 -3.06
CA GLY A 116 -22.64 13.37 -4.04
C GLY A 116 -21.80 14.63 -4.20
N GLY A 117 -20.59 14.64 -3.62
CA GLY A 117 -19.62 15.72 -3.82
C GLY A 117 -18.91 15.61 -5.17
N ASN A 118 -18.31 16.71 -5.57
CA ASN A 118 -17.49 16.80 -6.77
C ASN A 118 -16.02 17.00 -6.38
N PRO A 119 -15.12 16.01 -6.57
CA PRO A 119 -13.71 16.11 -6.17
C PRO A 119 -12.93 17.25 -6.84
N TYR A 120 -13.43 17.80 -7.94
CA TYR A 120 -12.82 18.96 -8.59
C TYR A 120 -13.19 20.30 -7.93
N VAL A 121 -14.21 20.29 -7.06
CA VAL A 121 -14.73 21.49 -6.37
C VAL A 121 -14.58 21.35 -4.87
N ASN A 122 -14.93 20.18 -4.34
CA ASN A 122 -14.79 19.89 -2.93
C ASN A 122 -13.34 19.53 -2.63
N VAL A 123 -12.72 20.33 -1.76
CA VAL A 123 -11.31 20.12 -1.41
C VAL A 123 -11.12 18.91 -0.50
N LEU A 124 -9.99 18.25 -0.65
CA LEU A 124 -9.60 17.11 0.15
C LEU A 124 -9.53 17.47 1.62
N GLY A 125 -9.89 16.52 2.49
CA GLY A 125 -9.81 16.68 3.93
C GLY A 125 -10.78 17.73 4.49
N SER A 126 -11.86 18.07 3.79
CA SER A 126 -12.83 19.09 4.26
C SER A 126 -14.29 18.73 4.02
N PHE A 127 -14.56 17.57 3.44
CA PHE A 127 -15.93 17.12 3.11
C PHE A 127 -16.58 16.32 4.24
N GLY A 128 -15.86 16.10 5.32
CA GLY A 128 -16.24 15.18 6.39
C GLY A 128 -16.04 13.72 5.96
N GLY A 129 -15.91 12.82 6.91
CA GLY A 129 -15.86 11.41 6.60
C GLY A 129 -14.71 10.65 7.27
N PRO A 130 -14.66 9.33 7.04
CA PRO A 130 -13.76 8.46 7.77
C PRO A 130 -12.30 8.59 7.35
N PHE A 131 -12.00 9.18 6.20
CA PHE A 131 -10.65 9.31 5.66
C PHE A 131 -10.04 10.70 5.88
N GLU A 132 -10.87 11.72 6.06
CA GLU A 132 -10.45 13.11 6.26
C GLU A 132 -9.33 13.29 7.29
N PRO A 133 -9.37 12.67 8.49
CA PRO A 133 -8.32 12.85 9.50
C PRO A 133 -6.94 12.34 9.08
N PHE A 134 -6.87 11.55 8.00
CA PHE A 134 -5.67 10.88 7.54
C PHE A 134 -5.11 11.45 6.23
N VAL A 135 -5.82 12.39 5.62
CA VAL A 135 -5.31 13.10 4.44
C VAL A 135 -4.12 13.95 4.86
N ASP A 136 -3.00 13.80 4.14
CA ASP A 136 -1.80 14.57 4.39
C ASP A 136 -2.08 16.07 4.29
N SER A 137 -1.59 16.84 5.27
CA SER A 137 -1.79 18.29 5.35
C SER A 137 -1.30 19.04 4.11
N PHE A 138 -0.35 18.48 3.37
CA PHE A 138 0.11 19.04 2.10
C PHE A 138 -1.00 19.04 1.03
N TRP A 139 -1.85 17.99 1.01
CA TRP A 139 -2.94 17.86 0.06
C TRP A 139 -4.26 18.41 0.59
N ALA A 140 -4.40 18.48 1.92
CA ALA A 140 -5.61 19.02 2.55
C ALA A 140 -5.87 20.46 2.07
N GLY A 141 -7.11 20.73 1.72
CA GLY A 141 -7.50 22.04 1.19
C GLY A 141 -7.22 22.27 -0.31
N HIS A 142 -6.71 21.26 -1.01
CA HIS A 142 -6.50 21.33 -2.46
C HIS A 142 -7.57 20.54 -3.22
N GLY A 143 -7.95 21.06 -4.38
CA GLY A 143 -8.74 20.32 -5.38
C GLY A 143 -7.86 19.26 -6.07
N VAL A 144 -8.51 18.29 -6.69
CA VAL A 144 -7.84 17.18 -7.36
C VAL A 144 -7.64 17.44 -8.85
N ALA A 145 -6.53 16.96 -9.39
CA ALA A 145 -6.18 17.05 -10.81
C ALA A 145 -6.22 15.69 -11.54
N TYR A 146 -6.80 14.65 -10.93
CA TYR A 146 -6.86 13.31 -11.54
C TYR A 146 -7.95 13.23 -12.60
N PRO A 147 -7.74 12.43 -13.68
CA PRO A 147 -8.74 12.22 -14.72
C PRO A 147 -9.98 11.49 -14.15
N PRO A 148 -11.18 11.67 -14.77
CA PRO A 148 -12.42 11.11 -14.24
C PRO A 148 -12.37 9.60 -13.99
N LEU A 149 -11.77 8.82 -14.88
CA LEU A 149 -11.66 7.37 -14.72
C LEU A 149 -10.88 6.99 -13.44
N ALA A 150 -9.84 7.74 -13.08
CA ALA A 150 -9.10 7.49 -11.85
C ALA A 150 -9.97 7.74 -10.61
N LEU A 151 -10.83 8.77 -10.67
CA LEU A 151 -11.77 9.05 -9.58
C LEU A 151 -12.80 7.92 -9.41
N GLU A 152 -13.36 7.41 -10.51
CA GLU A 152 -14.29 6.27 -10.49
C GLU A 152 -13.61 5.02 -9.90
N VAL A 153 -12.36 4.75 -10.27
CA VAL A 153 -11.59 3.62 -9.73
C VAL A 153 -11.37 3.78 -8.23
N ASN A 154 -11.01 4.98 -7.77
CA ASN A 154 -10.82 5.27 -6.34
C ASN A 154 -12.13 5.12 -5.56
N TRP A 155 -13.24 5.61 -6.13
CA TRP A 155 -14.58 5.45 -5.55
C TRP A 155 -14.96 3.97 -5.41
N LEU A 156 -14.82 3.17 -6.47
CA LEU A 156 -15.10 1.74 -6.44
C LEU A 156 -14.23 1.01 -5.41
N ALA A 157 -12.95 1.35 -5.33
CA ALA A 157 -12.04 0.77 -4.34
C ALA A 157 -12.47 1.11 -2.91
N ALA A 158 -12.83 2.37 -2.64
CA ALA A 158 -13.33 2.77 -1.32
C ALA A 158 -14.65 2.06 -0.96
N LEU A 159 -15.56 1.89 -1.93
CA LEU A 159 -16.80 1.10 -1.77
C LEU A 159 -16.52 -0.36 -1.45
N LEU A 160 -15.58 -1.00 -2.15
CA LEU A 160 -15.17 -2.38 -1.88
C LEU A 160 -14.63 -2.54 -0.45
N GLY A 161 -13.96 -1.52 0.07
CA GLY A 161 -13.53 -1.45 1.47
C GLY A 161 -14.63 -1.06 2.46
N GLY A 162 -15.90 -0.95 2.01
CA GLY A 162 -17.04 -0.59 2.85
C GLY A 162 -16.95 0.82 3.43
N MET A 163 -16.22 1.74 2.81
CA MET A 163 -15.91 3.08 3.34
C MET A 163 -15.31 3.05 4.75
N HIS A 164 -14.72 1.92 5.12
CA HIS A 164 -14.08 1.75 6.42
C HIS A 164 -12.69 2.41 6.41
N PRO A 165 -12.27 3.16 7.45
CA PRO A 165 -11.00 3.89 7.48
C PRO A 165 -9.79 3.03 7.10
N TYR A 166 -9.74 1.78 7.55
CA TYR A 166 -8.67 0.84 7.21
C TYR A 166 -8.89 0.18 5.85
N TRP A 167 -10.03 -0.50 5.68
CA TRP A 167 -10.27 -1.32 4.50
C TRP A 167 -10.46 -0.51 3.23
N GLY A 168 -11.04 0.70 3.31
CA GLY A 168 -11.16 1.62 2.18
C GLY A 168 -9.79 2.05 1.63
N VAL A 169 -8.81 2.25 2.51
CA VAL A 169 -7.43 2.58 2.12
C VAL A 169 -6.69 1.36 1.58
N VAL A 170 -6.83 0.20 2.23
CA VAL A 170 -6.22 -1.06 1.75
C VAL A 170 -6.76 -1.44 0.37
N ALA A 171 -8.06 -1.24 0.14
CA ALA A 171 -8.71 -1.56 -1.13
C ALA A 171 -8.19 -0.72 -2.32
N GLN A 172 -7.54 0.44 -2.06
CA GLN A 172 -6.88 1.21 -3.12
C GLN A 172 -5.73 0.45 -3.81
N ARG A 173 -5.30 -0.70 -3.24
CA ARG A 173 -4.34 -1.60 -3.89
C ARG A 173 -4.97 -2.51 -4.94
N VAL A 174 -6.29 -2.70 -4.93
CA VAL A 174 -6.97 -3.60 -5.88
C VAL A 174 -6.71 -3.21 -7.33
N PRO A 175 -6.83 -1.93 -7.74
CA PRO A 175 -6.48 -1.51 -9.09
C PRO A 175 -5.03 -1.80 -9.47
N ALA A 176 -4.09 -1.59 -8.54
CA ALA A 176 -2.68 -1.84 -8.78
C ALA A 176 -2.39 -3.34 -8.97
N VAL A 177 -2.96 -4.20 -8.11
CA VAL A 177 -2.86 -5.66 -8.23
C VAL A 177 -3.45 -6.14 -9.56
N PHE A 178 -4.61 -5.61 -9.94
CA PHE A 178 -5.24 -5.91 -11.22
C PHE A 178 -4.36 -5.49 -12.41
N GLY A 179 -3.80 -4.29 -12.36
CA GLY A 179 -2.86 -3.81 -13.39
C GLY A 179 -1.64 -4.70 -13.54
N VAL A 180 -1.03 -5.13 -12.44
CA VAL A 180 0.11 -6.06 -12.46
C VAL A 180 -0.28 -7.45 -13.01
N ALA A 181 -1.50 -7.91 -12.72
CA ALA A 181 -1.98 -9.21 -13.21
C ALA A 181 -2.24 -9.25 -14.73
N LEU A 182 -2.38 -8.08 -15.37
CA LEU A 182 -2.57 -7.96 -16.82
C LEU A 182 -1.27 -7.94 -17.63
N ILE A 183 -0.11 -7.80 -16.98
CA ILE A 183 1.23 -7.78 -17.59
C ILE A 183 1.82 -9.19 -17.64
#